data_cc1d270c0aca190e9fde05824f685d54
#
_entry.id   cc1d270c0aca190e9fde05824f685d54
#
_cell.length_a   1.000
_cell.length_b   1.000
_cell.length_c   1.000
_cell.angle_alpha   90.00
_cell.angle_beta   90.00
_cell.angle_gamma   90.00
#
_symmetry.space_group_name_H-M   'P 1'
#
loop_
_entity.id
_entity.type
_entity.pdbx_description
1 polymer ?
#
loop_
_entity_poly.entity_id
_entity_poly.type
_entity_poly.pdbx_seq_one_letter_code
_entity_poly.pdbx_strand_id
1 'polypeptide(L)'
;MALKDRIADKYPIIYNNKHFLWASLYGVCQIWFNYCERTTQPKYIMASKLDYYIPFEKWFVIPYLFWFVYMGIGFFYVGRASKKDFYRLCVYMFGGMCICYILYMLFPNGQNLRPVITDTDVLSR
;
A
#
# COMPACT_ATOMS: atom_id res chain seq x y z
N MET A 1 -37.85 -9.62 13.90
CA MET A 1 -36.93 -8.54 13.53
C MET A 1 -35.53 -9.14 13.41
N ALA A 2 -34.98 -9.25 12.20
CA ALA A 2 -33.74 -9.96 11.96
C ALA A 2 -32.55 -9.18 12.58
N LEU A 3 -31.49 -9.88 13.00
CA LEU A 3 -30.26 -9.29 13.55
C LEU A 3 -29.69 -8.18 12.64
N LYS A 4 -29.85 -8.35 11.32
CA LYS A 4 -29.46 -7.36 10.30
C LYS A 4 -30.18 -6.02 10.47
N ASP A 5 -31.47 -6.02 10.83
CA ASP A 5 -32.27 -4.80 10.98
C ASP A 5 -31.84 -4.02 12.22
N ARG A 6 -31.51 -4.73 13.31
CA ARG A 6 -30.95 -4.11 14.52
C ARG A 6 -29.60 -3.45 14.31
N ILE A 7 -28.72 -4.06 13.49
CA ILE A 7 -27.40 -3.50 13.20
C ILE A 7 -27.53 -2.29 12.27
N ALA A 8 -28.43 -2.35 11.29
CA ALA A 8 -28.69 -1.25 10.37
C ALA A 8 -29.26 -0.01 11.09
N ASP A 9 -30.12 -0.23 12.07
CA ASP A 9 -30.76 0.84 12.86
C ASP A 9 -29.77 1.49 13.85
N LYS A 10 -28.92 0.67 14.48
CA LYS A 10 -27.93 1.14 15.45
C LYS A 10 -26.71 1.81 14.82
N TYR A 11 -26.30 1.38 13.62
CA TYR A 11 -25.11 1.87 12.91
C TYR A 11 -25.38 2.12 11.42
N PRO A 12 -26.23 3.08 11.07
CA PRO A 12 -26.64 3.32 9.68
C PRO A 12 -25.47 3.70 8.78
N ILE A 13 -24.49 4.43 9.30
CA ILE A 13 -23.30 4.88 8.55
C ILE A 13 -22.45 3.68 8.14
N ILE A 14 -22.22 2.74 9.05
CA ILE A 14 -21.40 1.54 8.77
C ILE A 14 -22.16 0.60 7.84
N TYR A 15 -23.46 0.45 8.03
CA TYR A 15 -24.30 -0.43 7.21
C TYR A 15 -24.36 0.03 5.75
N ASN A 16 -24.53 1.32 5.51
CA ASN A 16 -24.57 1.89 4.17
C ASN A 16 -23.20 1.88 3.46
N ASN A 17 -22.11 1.89 4.23
CA ASN A 17 -20.74 1.96 3.72
C ASN A 17 -19.95 0.65 3.87
N LYS A 18 -20.64 -0.49 3.95
CA LYS A 18 -20.00 -1.83 4.09
C LYS A 18 -18.93 -2.12 3.05
N HIS A 19 -19.08 -1.58 1.85
CA HIS A 19 -18.10 -1.76 0.78
C HIS A 19 -16.72 -1.22 1.16
N PHE A 20 -16.64 -0.19 2.01
CA PHE A 20 -15.35 0.29 2.52
C PHE A 20 -14.63 -0.70 3.44
N LEU A 21 -15.33 -1.71 3.99
CA LEU A 21 -14.67 -2.80 4.72
C LEU A 21 -13.67 -3.58 3.85
N TRP A 22 -13.90 -3.60 2.53
CA TRP A 22 -12.93 -4.19 1.59
C TRP A 22 -11.60 -3.44 1.57
N ALA A 23 -11.60 -2.15 1.91
CA ALA A 23 -10.35 -1.40 2.07
C ALA A 23 -9.50 -1.92 3.24
N SER A 24 -10.09 -2.62 4.23
CA SER A 24 -9.34 -3.26 5.33
C SER A 24 -8.43 -4.40 4.84
N LEU A 25 -8.70 -4.98 3.66
CA LEU A 25 -7.78 -5.92 3.01
C LEU A 25 -6.41 -5.30 2.73
N TYR A 26 -6.35 -3.98 2.56
CA TYR A 26 -5.08 -3.27 2.48
C TYR A 26 -4.21 -3.51 3.73
N GLY A 27 -4.81 -3.47 4.91
CA GLY A 27 -4.11 -3.79 6.16
C GLY A 27 -3.55 -5.22 6.19
N VAL A 28 -4.31 -6.19 5.68
CA VAL A 28 -3.85 -7.58 5.56
C VAL A 28 -2.68 -7.69 4.59
N CYS A 29 -2.79 -7.04 3.42
CA CYS A 29 -1.70 -6.98 2.45
C CYS A 29 -0.45 -6.31 3.04
N GLN A 30 -0.63 -5.26 3.84
CA GLN A 30 0.47 -4.56 4.50
C GLN A 30 1.17 -5.42 5.56
N ILE A 31 0.42 -6.21 6.32
CA ILE A 31 0.99 -7.19 7.26
C ILE A 31 1.79 -8.25 6.50
N TRP A 32 1.25 -8.77 5.40
CA TRP A 32 1.94 -9.73 4.55
C TRP A 32 3.22 -9.14 3.95
N PHE A 33 3.15 -7.91 3.45
CA PHE A 33 4.33 -7.19 2.97
C PHE A 33 5.44 -7.10 4.02
N ASN A 34 5.10 -6.63 5.23
CA ASN A 34 6.05 -6.55 6.34
C ASN A 34 6.65 -7.91 6.72
N TYR A 35 5.84 -8.96 6.66
CA TYR A 35 6.31 -10.32 6.90
C TYR A 35 7.32 -10.74 5.82
N CYS A 36 7.01 -10.53 4.55
CA CYS A 36 7.92 -10.82 3.43
C CYS A 36 9.24 -10.05 3.56
N GLU A 37 9.16 -8.74 3.86
CA GLU A 37 10.34 -7.88 4.00
C GLU A 37 11.27 -8.35 5.12
N ARG A 38 10.72 -8.79 6.25
CA ARG A 38 11.52 -9.25 7.41
C ARG A 38 12.08 -10.65 7.26
N THR A 39 11.37 -11.53 6.53
CA THR A 39 11.70 -12.96 6.46
C THR A 39 12.55 -13.28 5.24
N THR A 40 12.42 -12.50 4.16
CA THR A 40 13.07 -12.79 2.88
C THR A 40 14.40 -12.07 2.78
N GLN A 41 15.49 -12.83 2.75
CA GLN A 41 16.83 -12.28 2.48
C GLN A 41 16.98 -12.03 0.97
N PRO A 42 17.40 -10.83 0.54
CA PRO A 42 17.60 -10.54 -0.88
C PRO A 42 18.75 -11.41 -1.44
N LYS A 43 18.44 -12.22 -2.43
CA LYS A 43 19.43 -13.05 -3.15
C LYS A 43 19.97 -12.35 -4.38
N TYR A 44 19.16 -11.50 -5.01
CA TYR A 44 19.51 -10.79 -6.23
C TYR A 44 19.64 -9.30 -5.90
N ILE A 45 20.86 -8.78 -6.01
CA ILE A 45 21.11 -7.34 -5.86
C ILE A 45 20.89 -6.71 -7.22
N MET A 46 19.82 -5.93 -7.35
CA MET A 46 19.51 -5.16 -8.53
C MET A 46 20.08 -3.75 -8.39
N ALA A 47 21.16 -3.47 -9.10
CA ALA A 47 21.74 -2.14 -9.22
C ALA A 47 22.10 -1.88 -10.68
N SER A 48 21.66 -0.74 -11.20
CA SER A 48 22.07 -0.23 -12.50
C SER A 48 23.26 0.71 -12.33
N LYS A 49 24.09 0.83 -13.36
CA LYS A 49 25.16 1.86 -13.38
C LYS A 49 24.59 3.28 -13.23
N LEU A 50 23.36 3.50 -13.70
CA LEU A 50 22.65 4.78 -13.56
C LEU A 50 22.34 5.12 -12.10
N ASP A 51 22.06 4.12 -11.25
CA ASP A 51 21.71 4.33 -9.85
C ASP A 51 22.86 4.96 -9.05
N TYR A 52 24.11 4.73 -9.48
CA TYR A 52 25.29 5.35 -8.86
C TYR A 52 25.51 6.80 -9.26
N TYR A 53 24.92 7.24 -10.38
CA TYR A 53 25.00 8.63 -10.83
C TYR A 53 23.88 9.52 -10.28
N ILE A 54 22.80 8.92 -9.77
CA ILE A 54 21.66 9.67 -9.21
C ILE A 54 22.01 10.04 -7.76
N PRO A 55 22.19 11.33 -7.43
CA PRO A 55 22.45 11.74 -6.06
C PRO A 55 21.21 11.49 -5.20
N PHE A 56 21.44 11.16 -3.93
CA PHE A 56 20.35 11.06 -2.96
C PHE A 56 19.79 12.44 -2.67
N GLU A 57 18.55 12.69 -3.07
CA GLU A 57 17.84 13.94 -2.83
C GLU A 57 16.67 13.72 -1.87
N LYS A 58 16.77 14.23 -0.64
CA LYS A 58 15.76 14.08 0.42
C LYS A 58 14.40 14.70 0.07
N TRP A 59 14.37 15.69 -0.84
CA TRP A 59 13.14 16.36 -1.25
C TRP A 59 12.17 15.48 -2.03
N PHE A 60 12.64 14.38 -2.62
CA PHE A 60 11.76 13.40 -3.29
C PHE A 60 10.82 12.66 -2.35
N VAL A 61 11.03 12.74 -1.05
CA VAL A 61 10.10 12.21 -0.04
C VAL A 61 8.75 12.93 -0.10
N ILE A 62 8.73 14.23 -0.43
CA ILE A 62 7.47 15.01 -0.48
C ILE A 62 6.51 14.50 -1.56
N PRO A 63 6.90 14.41 -2.85
CA PRO A 63 6.01 13.83 -3.88
C PRO A 63 5.69 12.36 -3.62
N TYR A 64 6.58 11.61 -2.98
CA TYR A 64 6.32 10.24 -2.57
C TYR A 64 5.19 10.15 -1.53
N LEU A 65 5.22 10.98 -0.50
CA LEU A 65 4.14 11.05 0.50
C LEU A 65 2.83 11.57 -0.09
N PHE A 66 2.91 12.54 -1.01
CA PHE A 66 1.74 13.06 -1.71
C PHE A 66 1.03 11.97 -2.51
N TRP A 67 1.76 11.02 -3.09
CA TRP A 67 1.18 9.89 -3.80
C TRP A 67 0.25 9.05 -2.91
N PHE A 68 0.60 8.80 -1.65
CA PHE A 68 -0.28 8.08 -0.71
C PHE A 68 -1.59 8.84 -0.45
N VAL A 69 -1.50 10.16 -0.27
CA VAL A 69 -2.68 11.02 -0.09
C VAL A 69 -3.56 10.97 -1.33
N TYR A 70 -2.96 11.09 -2.50
CA TYR A 70 -3.66 11.00 -3.79
C TYR A 70 -4.38 9.66 -3.96
N MET A 71 -3.71 8.56 -3.67
CA MET A 71 -4.31 7.22 -3.71
C MET A 71 -5.48 7.10 -2.74
N GLY A 72 -5.34 7.59 -1.51
CA GLY A 72 -6.41 7.60 -0.51
C GLY A 72 -7.65 8.38 -0.97
N ILE A 73 -7.45 9.56 -1.54
CA ILE A 73 -8.52 10.39 -2.11
C ILE A 73 -9.21 9.65 -3.27
N GLY A 74 -8.44 9.04 -4.17
CA GLY A 74 -8.97 8.27 -5.30
C GLY A 74 -9.84 7.10 -4.84
N PHE A 75 -9.38 6.34 -3.85
CA PHE A 75 -10.16 5.26 -3.24
C PHE A 75 -11.48 5.74 -2.64
N PHE A 76 -11.41 6.82 -1.87
CA PHE A 76 -12.60 7.41 -1.26
C PHE A 76 -13.58 7.92 -2.29
N TYR A 77 -13.10 8.60 -3.33
CA TYR A 77 -13.94 9.11 -4.42
C TYR A 77 -14.67 8.00 -5.15
N VAL A 78 -13.94 6.97 -5.62
CA VAL A 78 -14.54 5.82 -6.31
C VAL A 78 -15.52 5.07 -5.41
N GLY A 79 -15.20 4.91 -4.12
CA GLY A 79 -16.06 4.26 -3.14
C GLY A 79 -17.39 4.99 -2.94
N ARG A 80 -17.40 6.31 -3.08
CA ARG A 80 -18.65 7.10 -2.99
C ARG A 80 -19.40 7.18 -4.31
N ALA A 81 -18.69 7.19 -5.44
CA ALA A 81 -19.29 7.32 -6.75
C ALA A 81 -20.01 6.03 -7.20
N SER A 82 -19.38 4.87 -7.02
CA SER A 82 -19.92 3.60 -7.49
C SER A 82 -19.41 2.42 -6.67
N LYS A 83 -20.30 1.74 -5.98
CA LYS A 83 -19.96 0.51 -5.22
C LYS A 83 -19.39 -0.58 -6.12
N LYS A 84 -19.93 -0.72 -7.34
CA LYS A 84 -19.49 -1.75 -8.30
C LYS A 84 -18.05 -1.50 -8.75
N ASP A 85 -17.71 -0.26 -9.07
CA ASP A 85 -16.37 0.09 -9.54
C ASP A 85 -15.36 0.06 -8.39
N PHE A 86 -15.81 0.37 -7.17
CA PHE A 86 -14.99 0.21 -5.98
C PHE A 86 -14.58 -1.26 -5.74
N TYR A 87 -15.51 -2.20 -5.87
CA TYR A 87 -15.18 -3.63 -5.77
C TYR A 87 -14.20 -4.07 -6.86
N ARG A 88 -14.40 -3.62 -8.09
CA ARG A 88 -13.45 -3.89 -9.18
C ARG A 88 -12.06 -3.34 -8.89
N LEU A 89 -12.00 -2.08 -8.44
CA LEU A 89 -10.75 -1.45 -8.03
C LEU A 89 -10.03 -2.25 -6.95
N CYS A 90 -10.75 -2.68 -5.91
CA CYS A 90 -10.20 -3.52 -4.84
C CYS A 90 -9.64 -4.85 -5.38
N VAL A 91 -10.41 -5.54 -6.23
CA VAL A 91 -9.99 -6.84 -6.80
C VAL A 91 -8.72 -6.68 -7.63
N TYR A 92 -8.66 -5.69 -8.52
CA TYR A 92 -7.47 -5.47 -9.36
C TYR A 92 -6.26 -5.06 -8.51
N MET A 93 -6.45 -4.15 -7.57
CA MET A 93 -5.34 -3.67 -6.74
C MET A 93 -4.81 -4.76 -5.81
N PHE A 94 -5.68 -5.40 -5.04
CA PHE A 94 -5.23 -6.44 -4.09
C PHE A 94 -4.77 -7.71 -4.81
N GLY A 95 -5.40 -8.07 -5.93
CA GLY A 95 -4.94 -9.16 -6.78
C GLY A 95 -3.54 -8.89 -7.34
N GLY A 96 -3.30 -7.68 -7.84
CA GLY A 96 -1.96 -7.26 -8.28
C GLY A 96 -0.92 -7.29 -7.17
N MET A 97 -1.27 -6.79 -5.96
CA MET A 97 -0.38 -6.85 -4.80
C MET A 97 -0.04 -8.29 -4.41
N CYS A 98 -1.02 -9.19 -4.38
CA CYS A 98 -0.78 -10.61 -4.08
C CYS A 98 0.18 -11.25 -5.09
N ILE A 99 0.00 -10.99 -6.38
CA ILE A 99 0.90 -11.48 -7.43
C ILE A 99 2.32 -10.93 -7.21
N CYS A 100 2.47 -9.64 -6.94
CA CYS A 100 3.77 -9.03 -6.66
C CYS A 100 4.45 -9.65 -5.43
N TYR A 101 3.71 -9.92 -4.36
CA TYR A 101 4.29 -10.53 -3.15
C TYR A 101 4.72 -11.97 -3.40
N ILE A 102 3.95 -12.76 -4.15
CA ILE A 102 4.32 -14.11 -4.55
C ILE A 102 5.61 -14.08 -5.39
N LEU A 103 5.68 -13.19 -6.39
CA LEU A 103 6.87 -13.01 -7.21
C LEU A 103 8.08 -12.59 -6.37
N TYR A 104 7.89 -11.70 -5.40
CA TYR A 104 8.97 -11.30 -4.48
C TYR A 104 9.46 -12.45 -3.60
N MET A 105 8.57 -13.34 -3.16
CA MET A 105 8.97 -14.52 -2.40
C MET A 105 9.73 -15.55 -3.26
N LEU A 106 9.36 -15.67 -4.55
CA LEU A 106 10.04 -16.57 -5.48
C LEU A 106 11.39 -16.01 -5.96
N PHE A 107 11.45 -14.71 -6.21
CA PHE A 107 12.62 -14.00 -6.71
C PHE A 107 12.99 -12.84 -5.77
N PRO A 108 13.56 -13.13 -4.59
CA PRO A 108 13.89 -12.10 -3.62
C PRO A 108 14.99 -11.20 -4.16
N ASN A 109 14.61 -9.99 -4.53
CA ASN A 109 15.50 -8.94 -4.99
C ASN A 109 15.69 -7.88 -3.91
N GLY A 110 16.81 -7.20 -3.96
CA GLY A 110 17.11 -6.09 -3.05
C GLY A 110 18.08 -5.11 -3.69
N GLN A 111 18.20 -3.95 -3.09
CA GLN A 111 19.16 -2.92 -3.48
C GLN A 111 20.09 -2.62 -2.30
N ASN A 112 21.37 -2.44 -2.59
CA ASN A 112 22.39 -2.11 -1.60
C ASN A 112 22.82 -0.64 -1.71
N LEU A 113 21.87 0.24 -2.08
CA LEU A 113 22.07 1.66 -2.35
C LEU A 113 21.57 2.57 -1.22
N ARG A 114 21.49 2.05 0.02
CA ARG A 114 21.07 2.89 1.15
C ARG A 114 22.16 3.93 1.43
N PRO A 115 21.85 5.23 1.30
CA PRO A 115 22.81 6.27 1.66
C PRO A 115 23.07 6.25 3.17
N VAL A 116 24.29 6.59 3.56
CA VAL A 116 24.60 6.84 4.97
C VAL A 116 23.96 8.18 5.34
N ILE A 117 22.98 8.15 6.22
CA ILE A 117 22.27 9.34 6.67
C ILE A 117 23.20 10.06 7.64
N THR A 118 23.79 11.16 7.19
CA THR A 118 24.66 12.05 7.99
C THR A 118 23.89 13.23 8.58
N ASP A 119 22.75 13.57 7.96
CA ASP A 119 21.90 14.68 8.40
C ASP A 119 20.85 14.24 9.43
N THR A 120 20.69 15.03 10.49
CA THR A 120 19.72 14.79 11.57
C THR A 120 18.37 15.47 11.34
N ASP A 121 18.12 15.95 10.13
CA ASP A 121 16.87 16.61 9.75
C ASP A 121 15.66 15.68 9.80
N VAL A 122 14.48 16.23 10.05
CA VAL A 122 13.20 15.49 10.13
C VAL A 122 12.90 14.70 8.84
N LEU A 123 13.37 15.18 7.68
CA LEU A 123 13.18 14.54 6.36
C LEU A 123 14.16 13.39 6.10
N SER A 124 15.21 13.25 6.90
CA SER A 124 16.22 12.19 6.78
C SER A 124 16.02 11.04 7.79
N ARG A 125 15.04 11.18 8.67
CA ARG A 125 14.62 10.15 9.65
C ARG A 125 13.47 9.32 9.14
#